data_f86d836ab02625e03e3468d3f24eb93f
#
_entry.id   f86d836ab02625e03e3468d3f24eb93f
#
_cell.length_a   1.000
_cell.length_b   1.000
_cell.length_c   1.000
_cell.angle_alpha   90.00
_cell.angle_beta   90.00
_cell.angle_gamma   90.00
#
_symmetry.space_group_name_H-M   'P 1'
#
loop_
_entity.id
_entity.type
_entity.pdbx_description
1 polymer ?
#
loop_
_entity_poly.entity_id
_entity_poly.type
_entity_poly.pdbx_seq_one_letter_code
_entity_poly.pdbx_strand_id
1 'polypeptide(L)'
;MFQGVKELDVYQSMRDSGRMTARFRYSVSQAMAARWDDVGLQWGEGDEWVRRTGWKIVSDGSNQGRTGLQREAFIGVEGDNAHGMAYIEKDELDQAVETRLRQGWAVCVHANGDAAIDRALDAFAKAKAKGLDPAARRCRIEHCSILHDEQIEKIAELGLSPSFLIGHVHYWGKAFVEDIF
;
A
#
# COMPACT_ATOMS: atom_id res chain seq x y z
N MET A 1 -9.48 0.92 4.13
CA MET A 1 -8.45 1.23 5.14
C MET A 1 -9.08 2.07 6.24
N PHE A 2 -8.89 1.70 7.51
CA PHE A 2 -9.42 2.47 8.63
C PHE A 2 -8.48 3.59 9.06
N GLN A 3 -9.07 4.75 9.33
CA GLN A 3 -8.38 5.95 9.81
C GLN A 3 -8.56 6.14 11.33
N GLY A 4 -9.48 5.43 11.98
CA GLY A 4 -9.73 5.58 13.40
C GLY A 4 -10.50 4.43 14.05
N VAL A 5 -10.44 4.38 15.37
CA VAL A 5 -11.07 3.33 16.20
C VAL A 5 -12.59 3.35 16.06
N LYS A 6 -13.20 4.53 15.92
CA LYS A 6 -14.66 4.68 15.78
C LYS A 6 -15.24 3.93 14.56
N GLU A 7 -14.48 3.83 13.46
CA GLU A 7 -14.90 3.05 12.30
C GLU A 7 -14.97 1.57 12.64
N LEU A 8 -14.02 1.07 13.43
CA LEU A 8 -14.01 -0.31 13.89
C LEU A 8 -15.21 -0.62 14.79
N ASP A 9 -15.55 0.30 15.70
CA ASP A 9 -16.68 0.15 16.62
C ASP A 9 -18.01 -0.05 15.87
N VAL A 10 -18.19 0.64 14.73
CA VAL A 10 -19.39 0.48 13.88
C VAL A 10 -19.49 -0.95 13.36
N TYR A 11 -18.42 -1.51 12.80
CA TYR A 11 -18.45 -2.88 12.27
C TYR A 11 -18.59 -3.93 13.36
N GLN A 12 -17.98 -3.71 14.53
CA GLN A 12 -18.16 -4.58 15.68
C GLN A 12 -19.61 -4.57 16.18
N SER A 13 -20.22 -3.38 16.28
CA SER A 13 -21.64 -3.24 16.65
C SER A 13 -22.58 -3.92 15.64
N MET A 14 -22.29 -3.81 14.34
CA MET A 14 -23.06 -4.50 13.30
C MET A 14 -22.94 -6.02 13.44
N ARG A 15 -21.74 -6.53 13.71
CA ARG A 15 -21.49 -7.96 13.98
C ARG A 15 -22.28 -8.43 15.18
N ASP A 16 -22.15 -7.75 16.31
CA ASP A 16 -22.75 -8.13 17.60
C ASP A 16 -24.28 -8.09 17.56
N SER A 17 -24.85 -7.22 16.72
CA SER A 17 -26.31 -7.14 16.48
C SER A 17 -26.81 -8.10 15.40
N GLY A 18 -25.95 -8.95 14.80
CA GLY A 18 -26.33 -9.89 13.75
C GLY A 18 -26.72 -9.24 12.42
N ARG A 19 -26.37 -7.95 12.20
CA ARG A 19 -26.76 -7.21 10.99
C ARG A 19 -25.75 -7.32 9.85
N MET A 20 -24.61 -7.99 10.05
CA MET A 20 -23.63 -8.16 8.96
C MET A 20 -24.11 -9.20 7.96
N THR A 21 -24.09 -8.83 6.69
CA THR A 21 -24.41 -9.71 5.55
C THR A 21 -23.19 -10.08 4.71
N ALA A 22 -22.03 -9.45 4.97
CA ALA A 22 -20.77 -9.71 4.29
C ALA A 22 -19.62 -9.75 5.30
N ARG A 23 -18.60 -10.56 5.01
CA ARG A 23 -17.38 -10.61 5.80
C ARG A 23 -16.53 -9.38 5.51
N PHE A 24 -16.02 -8.74 6.56
CA PHE A 24 -15.24 -7.53 6.45
C PHE A 24 -13.77 -7.78 6.82
N ARG A 25 -12.87 -7.46 5.87
CA ARG A 25 -11.42 -7.55 6.05
C ARG A 25 -10.84 -6.16 5.89
N TYR A 26 -10.05 -5.71 6.87
CA TYR A 26 -9.55 -4.34 6.86
C TYR A 26 -8.06 -4.22 7.16
N SER A 27 -7.47 -3.15 6.66
CA SER A 27 -6.11 -2.73 6.99
C SER A 27 -6.18 -1.42 7.78
N VAL A 28 -5.24 -1.25 8.71
CA VAL A 28 -5.06 0.01 9.45
C VAL A 28 -4.06 0.91 8.74
N SER A 29 -4.20 2.21 8.89
CA SER A 29 -3.40 3.22 8.19
C SER A 29 -2.12 3.56 8.93
N GLN A 30 -0.99 3.62 8.22
CA GLN A 30 0.28 4.14 8.75
C GLN A 30 0.17 5.60 9.18
N ALA A 31 -0.64 6.42 8.51
CA ALA A 31 -0.85 7.82 8.90
C ALA A 31 -1.43 7.99 10.32
N MET A 32 -1.99 6.93 10.89
CA MET A 32 -2.54 6.91 12.25
C MET A 32 -1.76 5.94 13.16
N ALA A 33 -0.49 5.68 12.84
CA ALA A 33 0.33 4.66 13.47
C ALA A 33 0.35 4.77 15.00
N ALA A 34 0.63 5.95 15.56
CA ALA A 34 0.68 6.16 17.00
C ALA A 34 -0.62 5.72 17.70
N ARG A 35 -1.77 6.07 17.13
CA ARG A 35 -3.08 5.67 17.68
C ARG A 35 -3.30 4.16 17.64
N TRP A 36 -2.87 3.50 16.56
CA TRP A 36 -3.01 2.05 16.45
C TRP A 36 -2.04 1.30 17.36
N ASP A 37 -0.84 1.84 17.56
CA ASP A 37 0.16 1.31 18.49
C ASP A 37 -0.33 1.44 19.95
N ASP A 38 -0.96 2.57 20.32
CA ASP A 38 -1.57 2.79 21.64
C ASP A 38 -2.69 1.78 21.96
N VAL A 39 -3.46 1.39 20.94
CA VAL A 39 -4.54 0.39 21.09
C VAL A 39 -3.98 -1.03 21.18
N GLY A 40 -2.71 -1.25 20.78
CA GLY A 40 -2.04 -2.55 20.87
C GLY A 40 -2.60 -3.59 19.90
N LEU A 41 -3.07 -3.18 18.72
CA LEU A 41 -3.66 -4.08 17.73
C LEU A 41 -2.65 -5.11 17.21
N GLN A 42 -3.11 -6.35 17.02
CA GLN A 42 -2.32 -7.44 16.45
C GLN A 42 -2.83 -7.83 15.06
N TRP A 43 -1.93 -8.30 14.20
CA TRP A 43 -2.29 -8.87 12.90
C TRP A 43 -3.15 -10.12 13.06
N GLY A 44 -4.16 -10.26 12.20
CA GLY A 44 -5.03 -11.44 12.16
C GLY A 44 -6.13 -11.50 13.22
N GLU A 45 -6.13 -10.58 14.18
CA GLU A 45 -7.19 -10.53 15.19
C GLU A 45 -8.56 -10.24 14.59
N GLY A 46 -9.58 -10.72 15.29
CA GLY A 46 -10.97 -10.68 14.88
C GLY A 46 -11.53 -12.08 14.67
N ASP A 47 -12.67 -12.15 14.02
CA ASP A 47 -13.43 -13.38 13.81
C ASP A 47 -13.71 -13.63 12.31
N GLU A 48 -14.68 -14.49 12.01
CA GLU A 48 -15.10 -14.76 10.64
C GLU A 48 -15.77 -13.56 9.96
N TRP A 49 -16.37 -12.65 10.70
CA TRP A 49 -17.09 -11.48 10.19
C TRP A 49 -16.20 -10.26 10.03
N VAL A 50 -15.46 -9.90 11.08
CA VAL A 50 -14.60 -8.70 11.10
C VAL A 50 -13.18 -9.10 11.49
N ARG A 51 -12.22 -8.94 10.57
CA ARG A 51 -10.83 -9.33 10.82
C ARG A 51 -9.83 -8.33 10.25
N ARG A 52 -8.77 -8.06 11.02
CA ARG A 52 -7.60 -7.29 10.60
C ARG A 52 -6.71 -8.11 9.68
N THR A 53 -6.36 -7.56 8.53
CA THR A 53 -5.59 -8.31 7.52
C THR A 53 -4.34 -7.60 7.05
N GLY A 54 -4.10 -6.33 7.43
CA GLY A 54 -2.91 -5.66 6.98
C GLY A 54 -2.64 -4.30 7.60
N TRP A 55 -1.45 -3.82 7.36
CA TRP A 55 -1.00 -2.47 7.64
C TRP A 55 -0.78 -1.74 6.32
N LYS A 56 -1.50 -0.64 6.11
CA LYS A 56 -1.49 0.10 4.85
C LYS A 56 -0.62 1.34 4.95
N ILE A 57 0.35 1.44 4.04
CA ILE A 57 1.19 2.62 3.83
C ILE A 57 0.79 3.23 2.47
N VAL A 58 0.65 4.54 2.39
CA VAL A 58 0.40 5.27 1.15
C VAL A 58 1.68 6.00 0.78
N SER A 59 2.35 5.58 -0.29
CA SER A 59 3.66 6.12 -0.65
C SER A 59 3.61 7.26 -1.67
N ASP A 60 2.59 7.28 -2.51
CA ASP A 60 2.38 8.30 -3.54
C ASP A 60 0.90 8.56 -3.81
N GLY A 61 0.60 9.38 -4.80
CA GLY A 61 -0.74 9.73 -5.22
C GLY A 61 -1.33 8.85 -6.32
N SER A 62 -2.00 9.46 -7.29
CA SER A 62 -2.61 8.80 -8.45
C SER A 62 -2.03 9.29 -9.77
N ASN A 63 -1.89 8.39 -10.74
CA ASN A 63 -1.38 8.73 -12.06
C ASN A 63 -2.35 9.64 -12.84
N GLN A 64 -3.66 9.41 -12.70
CA GLN A 64 -4.70 10.27 -13.29
C GLN A 64 -4.65 11.71 -12.77
N GLY A 65 -4.31 11.87 -11.50
CA GLY A 65 -4.14 13.17 -10.85
C GLY A 65 -2.74 13.76 -11.01
N ARG A 66 -1.83 13.09 -11.76
CA ARG A 66 -0.42 13.47 -11.92
C ARG A 66 0.31 13.66 -10.58
N THR A 67 -0.06 12.85 -9.59
CA THR A 67 0.53 12.84 -8.24
C THR A 67 1.19 11.51 -7.89
N GLY A 68 1.09 10.48 -8.74
CA GLY A 68 1.89 9.27 -8.65
C GLY A 68 3.37 9.62 -8.85
N LEU A 69 4.26 9.05 -8.03
CA LEU A 69 5.68 9.37 -8.11
C LEU A 69 6.35 8.60 -9.25
N GLN A 70 6.85 9.34 -10.26
CA GLN A 70 7.39 8.82 -11.51
C GLN A 70 8.89 8.99 -11.64
N ARG A 71 9.55 8.09 -12.38
CA ARG A 71 10.94 8.23 -12.83
C ARG A 71 11.06 9.36 -13.86
N GLU A 72 10.10 9.41 -14.80
CA GLU A 72 10.02 10.42 -15.85
C GLU A 72 8.93 11.45 -15.54
N ALA A 73 9.07 12.65 -16.07
CA ALA A 73 8.08 13.71 -15.88
C ALA A 73 6.76 13.40 -16.61
N PHE A 74 5.64 13.75 -16.00
CA PHE A 74 4.34 13.72 -16.67
C PHE A 74 4.30 14.66 -17.89
N ILE A 75 3.65 14.23 -18.96
CA ILE A 75 3.49 15.03 -20.19
C ILE A 75 2.87 16.39 -19.82
N GLY A 76 3.55 17.48 -20.24
CA GLY A 76 3.08 18.84 -20.08
C GLY A 76 3.06 19.36 -18.64
N VAL A 77 3.78 18.71 -17.72
CA VAL A 77 3.98 19.18 -16.35
C VAL A 77 5.43 19.62 -16.17
N GLU A 78 5.63 20.82 -15.66
CA GLU A 78 6.96 21.41 -15.39
C GLU A 78 7.10 21.75 -13.90
N GLY A 79 8.35 21.99 -13.47
CA GLY A 79 8.68 22.39 -12.11
C GLY A 79 8.67 21.23 -11.10
N ASP A 80 8.55 21.54 -9.83
CA ASP A 80 8.77 20.60 -8.72
C ASP A 80 7.82 19.40 -8.70
N ASN A 81 6.66 19.53 -9.32
CA ASN A 81 5.66 18.46 -9.38
C ASN A 81 5.68 17.65 -10.69
N ALA A 82 6.67 17.90 -11.57
CA ALA A 82 6.74 17.22 -12.86
C ALA A 82 6.78 15.68 -12.73
N HIS A 83 7.38 15.17 -11.68
CA HIS A 83 7.50 13.75 -11.37
C HIS A 83 6.45 13.25 -10.35
N GLY A 84 5.40 14.00 -10.09
CA GLY A 84 4.44 13.68 -9.02
C GLY A 84 5.02 13.96 -7.63
N MET A 85 4.52 13.24 -6.62
CA MET A 85 4.94 13.52 -5.25
C MET A 85 5.00 12.27 -4.37
N ALA A 86 5.98 12.23 -3.49
CA ALA A 86 6.03 11.27 -2.41
C ALA A 86 5.15 11.74 -1.23
N TYR A 87 4.31 10.85 -0.70
CA TYR A 87 3.51 11.11 0.49
C TYR A 87 4.21 10.64 1.78
N ILE A 88 5.29 9.91 1.62
CA ILE A 88 6.19 9.47 2.69
C ILE A 88 7.62 9.52 2.16
N GLU A 89 8.54 10.02 2.97
CA GLU A 89 9.96 10.06 2.61
C GLU A 89 10.55 8.65 2.57
N LYS A 90 11.61 8.46 1.76
CA LYS A 90 12.19 7.14 1.53
C LYS A 90 12.63 6.45 2.82
N ASP A 91 13.35 7.15 3.67
CA ASP A 91 13.87 6.59 4.92
C ASP A 91 12.73 6.27 5.91
N GLU A 92 11.67 7.08 5.91
CA GLU A 92 10.47 6.84 6.71
C GLU A 92 9.71 5.61 6.21
N LEU A 93 9.60 5.42 4.88
CA LEU A 93 9.02 4.22 4.28
C LEU A 93 9.81 2.96 4.66
N ASP A 94 11.14 3.01 4.55
CA ASP A 94 12.03 1.91 4.93
C ASP A 94 11.81 1.52 6.40
N GLN A 95 11.78 2.51 7.29
CA GLN A 95 11.57 2.31 8.73
C GLN A 95 10.16 1.77 9.02
N ALA A 96 9.13 2.30 8.35
CA ALA A 96 7.76 1.85 8.55
C ALA A 96 7.59 0.39 8.13
N VAL A 97 8.09 0.00 6.95
CA VAL A 97 8.04 -1.39 6.46
C VAL A 97 8.76 -2.33 7.43
N GLU A 98 9.99 -1.99 7.83
CA GLU A 98 10.75 -2.81 8.78
C GLU A 98 10.03 -2.97 10.11
N THR A 99 9.57 -1.87 10.71
CA THR A 99 8.89 -1.87 12.01
C THR A 99 7.65 -2.75 11.97
N ARG A 100 6.80 -2.61 10.95
CA ARG A 100 5.55 -3.37 10.86
C ARG A 100 5.78 -4.85 10.57
N LEU A 101 6.80 -5.19 9.79
CA LEU A 101 7.21 -6.59 9.59
C LEU A 101 7.72 -7.22 10.89
N ARG A 102 8.54 -6.51 11.69
CA ARG A 102 9.00 -6.98 13.02
C ARG A 102 7.85 -7.24 13.98
N GLN A 103 6.81 -6.41 13.92
CA GLN A 103 5.58 -6.59 14.69
C GLN A 103 4.67 -7.71 14.14
N GLY A 104 5.04 -8.34 13.03
CA GLY A 104 4.31 -9.46 12.43
C GLY A 104 3.18 -9.07 11.47
N TRP A 105 3.08 -7.79 11.07
CA TRP A 105 2.06 -7.33 10.14
C TRP A 105 2.30 -7.77 8.70
N ALA A 106 1.21 -8.06 7.99
CA ALA A 106 1.18 -8.03 6.52
C ALA A 106 1.16 -6.57 6.08
N VAL A 107 2.22 -6.12 5.41
CA VAL A 107 2.35 -4.72 4.96
C VAL A 107 1.86 -4.59 3.53
N CYS A 108 1.01 -3.58 3.28
CA CYS A 108 0.48 -3.24 1.97
C CYS A 108 0.91 -1.82 1.63
N VAL A 109 1.76 -1.64 0.63
CA VAL A 109 2.23 -0.32 0.19
C VAL A 109 1.46 0.10 -1.06
N HIS A 110 0.77 1.24 -1.01
CA HIS A 110 0.21 1.87 -2.19
C HIS A 110 1.35 2.49 -3.00
N ALA A 111 1.48 2.10 -4.25
CA ALA A 111 2.44 2.65 -5.19
C ALA A 111 1.85 2.59 -6.61
N ASN A 112 1.52 3.76 -7.16
CA ASN A 112 0.98 3.92 -8.51
C ASN A 112 2.08 4.21 -9.53
N GLY A 113 3.00 5.09 -9.20
CA GLY A 113 4.12 5.46 -10.05
C GLY A 113 5.27 4.46 -9.96
N ASP A 114 6.04 4.37 -11.03
CA ASP A 114 7.18 3.47 -11.11
C ASP A 114 8.28 3.79 -10.09
N ALA A 115 8.58 5.07 -9.86
CA ALA A 115 9.53 5.46 -8.81
C ALA A 115 9.00 5.19 -7.39
N ALA A 116 7.68 5.23 -7.15
CA ALA A 116 7.08 4.81 -5.88
C ALA A 116 7.21 3.29 -5.70
N ILE A 117 7.03 2.52 -6.78
CA ILE A 117 7.24 1.06 -6.77
C ILE A 117 8.70 0.73 -6.44
N ASP A 118 9.68 1.45 -7.03
CA ASP A 118 11.10 1.28 -6.72
C ASP A 118 11.38 1.46 -5.22
N ARG A 119 10.85 2.56 -4.64
CA ARG A 119 11.01 2.84 -3.20
C ARG A 119 10.39 1.74 -2.33
N ALA A 120 9.22 1.24 -2.71
CA ALA A 120 8.57 0.14 -1.98
C ALA A 120 9.38 -1.16 -2.07
N LEU A 121 9.87 -1.51 -3.26
CA LEU A 121 10.72 -2.68 -3.47
C LEU A 121 12.03 -2.60 -2.69
N ASP A 122 12.68 -1.42 -2.67
CA ASP A 122 13.88 -1.17 -1.86
C ASP A 122 13.61 -1.38 -0.36
N ALA A 123 12.48 -0.85 0.14
CA ALA A 123 12.12 -1.00 1.55
C ALA A 123 11.92 -2.48 1.94
N PHE A 124 11.22 -3.25 1.11
CA PHE A 124 11.06 -4.68 1.35
C PHE A 124 12.37 -5.46 1.20
N ALA A 125 13.24 -5.11 0.24
CA ALA A 125 14.54 -5.72 0.07
C ALA A 125 15.46 -5.48 1.30
N LYS A 126 15.49 -4.26 1.82
CA LYS A 126 16.22 -3.91 3.05
C LYS A 126 15.70 -4.69 4.26
N ALA A 127 14.38 -4.82 4.39
CA ALA A 127 13.77 -5.62 5.45
C ALA A 127 14.14 -7.11 5.33
N LYS A 128 14.11 -7.66 4.12
CA LYS A 128 14.51 -9.06 3.83
C LYS A 128 15.99 -9.29 4.17
N ALA A 129 16.87 -8.35 3.84
CA ALA A 129 18.30 -8.42 4.19
C ALA A 129 18.54 -8.44 5.71
N LYS A 130 17.61 -7.94 6.51
CA LYS A 130 17.61 -7.99 7.98
C LYS A 130 16.92 -9.24 8.56
N GLY A 131 16.65 -10.24 7.73
CA GLY A 131 16.05 -11.52 8.12
C GLY A 131 14.53 -11.50 8.30
N LEU A 132 13.84 -10.45 7.82
CA LEU A 132 12.39 -10.42 7.80
C LEU A 132 11.87 -11.08 6.52
N ASP A 133 10.70 -11.72 6.58
CA ASP A 133 10.13 -12.43 5.42
C ASP A 133 8.82 -11.79 4.96
N PRO A 134 8.87 -10.89 3.95
CA PRO A 134 7.68 -10.29 3.38
C PRO A 134 6.72 -11.31 2.73
N ALA A 135 7.26 -12.38 2.14
CA ALA A 135 6.47 -13.42 1.49
C ALA A 135 5.62 -14.20 2.51
N ALA A 136 6.22 -14.64 3.63
CA ALA A 136 5.52 -15.34 4.70
C ALA A 136 4.40 -14.47 5.32
N ARG A 137 4.54 -13.14 5.27
CA ARG A 137 3.53 -12.19 5.74
C ARG A 137 2.53 -11.78 4.67
N ARG A 138 2.64 -12.30 3.43
CA ARG A 138 1.78 -11.94 2.29
C ARG A 138 1.74 -10.43 2.04
N CYS A 139 2.91 -9.80 2.09
CA CYS A 139 3.02 -8.37 1.81
C CYS A 139 2.69 -8.08 0.34
N ARG A 140 2.16 -6.87 0.10
CA ARG A 140 1.67 -6.49 -1.22
C ARG A 140 2.11 -5.09 -1.61
N ILE A 141 2.20 -4.88 -2.93
CA ILE A 141 2.20 -3.55 -3.53
C ILE A 141 0.85 -3.37 -4.20
N GLU A 142 0.13 -2.33 -3.79
CA GLU A 142 -1.21 -2.03 -4.29
C GLU A 142 -1.12 -1.12 -5.50
N HIS A 143 -1.96 -1.38 -6.49
CA HIS A 143 -2.14 -0.70 -7.76
C HIS A 143 -1.11 -1.09 -8.82
N CYS A 144 0.19 -0.89 -8.63
CA CYS A 144 1.24 -1.22 -9.61
C CYS A 144 0.88 -0.72 -11.02
N SER A 145 0.41 0.55 -11.13
CA SER A 145 -0.22 1.03 -12.36
C SER A 145 0.77 1.23 -13.50
N ILE A 146 2.00 1.60 -13.19
CA ILE A 146 3.13 1.65 -14.12
C ILE A 146 4.20 0.71 -13.60
N LEU A 147 4.43 -0.39 -14.28
CA LEU A 147 5.29 -1.47 -13.83
C LEU A 147 6.24 -1.90 -14.96
N HIS A 148 7.53 -1.90 -14.69
CA HIS A 148 8.57 -2.31 -15.60
C HIS A 148 9.03 -3.75 -15.35
N ASP A 149 9.66 -4.38 -16.35
CA ASP A 149 10.05 -5.79 -16.29
C ASP A 149 10.97 -6.09 -15.09
N GLU A 150 11.96 -5.23 -14.83
CA GLU A 150 12.87 -5.40 -13.69
C GLU A 150 12.17 -5.29 -12.33
N GLN A 151 11.08 -4.52 -12.26
CA GLN A 151 10.25 -4.44 -11.05
C GLN A 151 9.42 -5.71 -10.87
N ILE A 152 8.93 -6.31 -11.96
CA ILE A 152 8.22 -7.60 -11.95
C ILE A 152 9.14 -8.69 -11.42
N GLU A 153 10.38 -8.76 -11.92
CA GLU A 153 11.40 -9.69 -11.45
C GLU A 153 11.68 -9.50 -9.94
N LYS A 154 11.82 -8.26 -9.51
CA LYS A 154 12.06 -7.93 -8.10
C LYS A 154 10.89 -8.28 -7.18
N ILE A 155 9.64 -8.06 -7.63
CA ILE A 155 8.43 -8.49 -6.92
C ILE A 155 8.45 -10.01 -6.71
N ALA A 156 8.79 -10.77 -7.76
CA ALA A 156 8.89 -12.23 -7.70
C ALA A 156 10.01 -12.68 -6.75
N GLU A 157 11.21 -12.08 -6.84
CA GLU A 157 12.36 -12.38 -5.97
C GLU A 157 12.04 -12.14 -4.48
N LEU A 158 11.31 -11.07 -4.18
CA LEU A 158 10.91 -10.73 -2.82
C LEU A 158 9.71 -11.53 -2.32
N GLY A 159 9.01 -12.25 -3.20
CA GLY A 159 7.79 -13.00 -2.90
C GLY A 159 6.61 -12.09 -2.55
N LEU A 160 6.57 -10.90 -3.09
CA LEU A 160 5.47 -9.95 -2.92
C LEU A 160 4.30 -10.26 -3.84
N SER A 161 3.11 -9.81 -3.48
CA SER A 161 1.92 -9.93 -4.32
C SER A 161 1.55 -8.56 -4.91
N PRO A 162 1.62 -8.34 -6.22
CA PRO A 162 1.06 -7.15 -6.83
C PRO A 162 -0.48 -7.23 -6.83
N SER A 163 -1.14 -6.12 -6.53
CA SER A 163 -2.60 -6.01 -6.50
C SER A 163 -3.04 -4.98 -7.52
N PHE A 164 -3.26 -5.41 -8.76
CA PHE A 164 -3.56 -4.55 -9.89
C PHE A 164 -4.96 -3.92 -9.79
N LEU A 165 -5.04 -2.64 -10.11
CA LEU A 165 -6.30 -1.95 -10.31
C LEU A 165 -6.70 -2.04 -11.81
N ILE A 166 -7.33 -3.14 -12.19
CA ILE A 166 -7.69 -3.42 -13.59
C ILE A 166 -8.54 -2.31 -14.24
N GLY A 167 -9.33 -1.60 -13.44
CA GLY A 167 -10.06 -0.43 -13.92
C GLY A 167 -9.15 0.66 -14.52
N HIS A 168 -7.90 0.77 -14.11
CA HIS A 168 -6.94 1.71 -14.72
C HIS A 168 -6.70 1.36 -16.20
N VAL A 169 -6.55 0.09 -16.54
CA VAL A 169 -6.34 -0.33 -17.93
C VAL A 169 -7.57 0.03 -18.79
N HIS A 170 -8.77 -0.29 -18.30
CA HIS A 170 -9.99 -0.08 -19.05
C HIS A 170 -10.36 1.39 -19.22
N TYR A 171 -10.35 2.16 -18.13
CA TYR A 171 -10.83 3.56 -18.15
C TYR A 171 -9.74 4.58 -18.49
N TRP A 172 -8.48 4.27 -18.19
CA TRP A 172 -7.39 5.23 -18.26
C TRP A 172 -6.26 4.82 -19.21
N GLY A 173 -6.23 3.55 -19.69
CA GLY A 173 -5.11 3.04 -20.49
C GLY A 173 -4.78 3.92 -21.68
N LYS A 174 -5.79 4.40 -22.42
CA LYS A 174 -5.57 5.32 -23.56
C LYS A 174 -4.97 6.65 -23.08
N ALA A 175 -5.57 7.28 -22.07
CA ALA A 175 -5.08 8.56 -21.55
C ALA A 175 -3.68 8.44 -20.92
N PHE A 176 -3.33 7.29 -20.36
CA PHE A 176 -1.99 7.05 -19.84
C PHE A 176 -0.96 7.12 -20.97
N VAL A 177 -1.24 6.53 -22.13
CA VAL A 177 -0.30 6.49 -23.26
C VAL A 177 -0.26 7.81 -24.04
N GLU A 178 -1.38 8.51 -24.18
CA GLU A 178 -1.49 9.67 -25.06
C GLU A 178 -1.32 11.03 -24.33
N ASP A 179 -1.71 11.11 -23.05
CA ASP A 179 -1.86 12.40 -22.36
C ASP A 179 -1.05 12.50 -21.06
N ILE A 180 -0.68 11.37 -20.44
CA ILE A 180 -0.14 11.36 -19.08
C ILE A 180 1.34 10.97 -19.04
N PHE A 181 1.75 9.96 -19.84
CA PHE A 181 3.13 9.40 -19.87
C PHE A 181 3.76 9.45 -21.24
#